data_425ff0d09c698083087049b913aa9059
#
_entry.id   425ff0d09c698083087049b913aa9059
#
_cell.length_a   1.000
_cell.length_b   1.000
_cell.length_c   1.000
_cell.angle_alpha   90.00
_cell.angle_beta   90.00
_cell.angle_gamma   90.00
#
_symmetry.space_group_name_H-M   'P 1'
#
loop_
_entity.id
_entity.type
_entity.pdbx_description
1 polymer ?
#
loop_
_entity_poly.entity_id
_entity_poly.type
_entity_poly.pdbx_seq_one_letter_code
_entity_poly.pdbx_strand_id
1 'polypeptide(L)'
;MDSLLPLEIELAERLIAHFSPEFVFSAEVKRDSVYWIDLALAEPPTRLARKPPHALATLRFFKPGTAHASILKLIHDLERGHDAPGETILGGQYDARALLPVLRHLATHLASVPPQRRNGRHSVKQRVLIVHGLNYARMVYSGHFSGQGISLPVESWVVENVSRGGFGAVLNSIPGEWLKVGALITMQPEGGATWQLGIVRRYHRLGDSEAQIGIEMLALQGTPLE
;
A
#
# COMPACT_ATOMS: atom_id res chain seq x y z
N MET A 1 -2.53 4.76 2.90
CA MET A 1 -1.33 4.50 3.75
C MET A 1 -0.97 3.02 3.91
N ASP A 2 -1.84 2.09 3.57
CA ASP A 2 -1.61 0.61 3.72
C ASP A 2 -0.39 0.05 2.96
N SER A 3 0.27 0.86 2.14
CA SER A 3 1.46 0.50 1.35
C SER A 3 2.75 1.16 1.86
N LEU A 4 2.68 1.89 2.96
CA LEU A 4 3.81 2.57 3.59
C LEU A 4 4.31 1.77 4.79
N LEU A 5 5.60 1.87 5.06
CA LEU A 5 6.23 1.36 6.28
C LEU A 5 5.85 2.25 7.49
N PRO A 6 5.96 1.76 8.74
CA PRO A 6 5.58 2.55 9.92
C PRO A 6 6.23 3.94 9.98
N LEU A 7 7.53 4.05 9.71
CA LEU A 7 8.22 5.34 9.63
C LEU A 7 7.67 6.23 8.50
N GLU A 8 7.38 5.65 7.35
CA GLU A 8 6.83 6.38 6.21
C GLU A 8 5.41 6.89 6.50
N ILE A 9 4.62 6.16 7.30
CA ILE A 9 3.29 6.61 7.77
C ILE A 9 3.45 7.84 8.65
N GLU A 10 4.34 7.80 9.64
CA GLU A 10 4.60 8.94 10.53
C GLU A 10 5.05 10.17 9.73
N LEU A 11 5.97 9.98 8.77
CA LEU A 11 6.42 11.06 7.90
C LEU A 11 5.28 11.60 7.01
N ALA A 12 4.43 10.72 6.47
CA ALA A 12 3.28 11.13 5.68
C ALA A 12 2.30 11.97 6.49
N GLU A 13 2.02 11.59 7.73
CA GLU A 13 1.14 12.35 8.64
C GLU A 13 1.70 13.75 8.91
N ARG A 14 2.97 13.86 9.22
CA ARG A 14 3.65 15.15 9.46
C ARG A 14 3.66 16.03 8.21
N LEU A 15 3.96 15.45 7.04
CA LEU A 15 3.93 16.16 5.77
C LEU A 15 2.51 16.63 5.40
N ILE A 16 1.50 15.79 5.59
CA ILE A 16 0.09 16.17 5.39
C ILE A 16 -0.28 17.32 6.33
N ALA A 17 0.11 17.27 7.61
CA ALA A 17 -0.12 18.34 8.56
C ALA A 17 0.56 19.64 8.12
N HIS A 18 1.82 19.58 7.65
CA HIS A 18 2.56 20.73 7.14
C HIS A 18 1.87 21.38 5.93
N PHE A 19 1.42 20.58 4.96
CA PHE A 19 0.76 21.08 3.75
C PHE A 19 -0.76 21.32 3.91
N SER A 20 -1.36 20.96 5.05
CA SER A 20 -2.80 21.07 5.26
C SER A 20 -3.39 22.49 5.08
N PRO A 21 -2.67 23.60 5.42
CA PRO A 21 -3.15 24.94 5.16
C PRO A 21 -3.35 25.28 3.67
N GLU A 22 -2.68 24.54 2.79
CA GLU A 22 -2.77 24.71 1.34
C GLU A 22 -3.96 23.96 0.70
N PHE A 23 -4.62 23.07 1.46
CA PHE A 23 -5.79 22.34 0.97
C PHE A 23 -7.01 23.25 0.94
N VAL A 24 -7.85 23.06 -0.06
CA VAL A 24 -9.09 23.82 -0.20
C VAL A 24 -10.28 22.94 0.15
N PHE A 25 -10.93 23.25 1.26
CA PHE A 25 -12.12 22.56 1.73
C PHE A 25 -13.41 23.31 1.38
N SER A 26 -14.51 22.56 1.21
CA SER A 26 -15.85 23.10 0.95
C SER A 26 -16.91 22.20 1.60
N ALA A 27 -18.01 22.79 2.08
CA ALA A 27 -19.20 22.05 2.50
C ALA A 27 -19.98 21.47 1.32
N GLU A 28 -19.79 22.02 0.13
CA GLU A 28 -20.46 21.60 -1.10
C GLU A 28 -19.46 21.00 -2.09
N VAL A 29 -19.95 20.05 -2.89
CA VAL A 29 -19.15 19.50 -3.98
C VAL A 29 -18.90 20.56 -5.05
N LYS A 30 -17.63 20.79 -5.40
CA LYS A 30 -17.23 21.65 -6.50
C LYS A 30 -16.74 20.81 -7.67
N ARG A 31 -16.68 21.40 -8.86
CA ARG A 31 -16.26 20.74 -10.10
C ARG A 31 -14.87 20.12 -10.01
N ASP A 32 -13.99 20.71 -9.22
CA ASP A 32 -12.59 20.33 -9.02
C ASP A 32 -12.33 19.64 -7.66
N SER A 33 -13.40 19.29 -6.92
CA SER A 33 -13.27 18.46 -5.72
C SER A 33 -12.75 17.07 -6.09
N VAL A 34 -11.77 16.58 -5.34
CA VAL A 34 -11.11 15.29 -5.58
C VAL A 34 -11.51 14.25 -4.56
N TYR A 35 -11.67 14.68 -3.31
CA TYR A 35 -11.97 13.82 -2.17
C TYR A 35 -13.15 14.37 -1.37
N TRP A 36 -13.75 13.48 -0.59
CA TRP A 36 -14.69 13.84 0.47
C TRP A 36 -14.35 13.07 1.75
N ILE A 37 -14.75 13.63 2.89
CA ILE A 37 -14.61 13.05 4.21
C ILE A 37 -15.87 13.36 5.02
N ASP A 38 -16.31 12.42 5.85
CA ASP A 38 -17.33 12.66 6.85
C ASP A 38 -16.65 12.96 8.20
N LEU A 39 -16.79 14.16 8.69
CA LEU A 39 -16.19 14.59 9.96
C LEU A 39 -16.81 13.91 11.20
N ALA A 40 -17.96 13.25 11.05
CA ALA A 40 -18.57 12.47 12.13
C ALA A 40 -17.98 11.07 12.27
N LEU A 41 -17.21 10.62 11.28
CA LEU A 41 -16.64 9.27 11.24
C LEU A 41 -15.11 9.34 11.32
N ALA A 42 -14.53 8.38 12.04
CA ALA A 42 -13.06 8.20 12.06
C ALA A 42 -12.59 7.37 10.86
N GLU A 43 -13.01 7.78 9.65
CA GLU A 43 -12.70 7.10 8.40
C GLU A 43 -11.76 7.95 7.52
N PRO A 44 -10.90 7.31 6.72
CA PRO A 44 -10.03 8.04 5.82
C PRO A 44 -10.82 8.71 4.69
N PRO A 45 -10.27 9.80 4.10
CA PRO A 45 -10.88 10.46 2.96
C PRO A 45 -11.14 9.50 1.80
N THR A 46 -12.30 9.64 1.20
CA THR A 46 -12.73 8.84 0.04
C THR A 46 -12.71 9.69 -1.23
N ARG A 47 -12.31 9.08 -2.34
CA ARG A 47 -12.32 9.75 -3.63
C ARG A 47 -13.74 10.04 -4.10
N LEU A 48 -13.94 11.20 -4.69
CA LEU A 48 -15.25 11.64 -5.19
C LEU A 48 -15.79 10.78 -6.36
N ALA A 49 -14.95 9.95 -6.98
CA ALA A 49 -15.39 8.90 -7.91
C ALA A 49 -16.44 7.96 -7.29
N ARG A 50 -16.46 7.84 -5.98
CA ARG A 50 -17.56 7.24 -5.20
C ARG A 50 -18.36 8.36 -4.56
N LYS A 51 -19.59 8.53 -5.00
CA LYS A 51 -20.51 9.46 -4.35
C LYS A 51 -20.69 9.08 -2.89
N PRO A 52 -20.76 10.07 -1.96
CA PRO A 52 -21.16 9.79 -0.59
C PRO A 52 -22.55 9.15 -0.59
N PRO A 53 -22.80 8.20 0.32
CA PRO A 53 -24.08 7.46 0.35
C PRO A 53 -25.28 8.36 0.63
N HIS A 54 -25.08 9.45 1.37
CA HIS A 54 -26.12 10.41 1.75
C HIS A 54 -25.54 11.82 1.81
N ALA A 55 -26.39 12.83 1.62
CA ALA A 55 -26.03 14.24 1.86
C ALA A 55 -26.11 14.51 3.37
N LEU A 56 -24.97 14.66 4.04
CA LEU A 56 -24.89 14.96 5.46
C LEU A 56 -24.19 16.31 5.67
N ALA A 57 -24.61 17.05 6.71
CA ALA A 57 -24.00 18.32 7.08
C ALA A 57 -22.53 18.17 7.54
N THR A 58 -22.12 16.98 7.93
CA THR A 58 -20.76 16.62 8.37
C THR A 58 -19.80 16.36 7.22
N LEU A 59 -20.30 16.25 5.97
CA LEU A 59 -19.46 16.04 4.80
C LEU A 59 -18.62 17.28 4.47
N ARG A 60 -17.36 17.02 4.13
CA ARG A 60 -16.48 18.04 3.54
C ARG A 60 -15.87 17.47 2.27
N PHE A 61 -15.82 18.33 1.27
CA PHE A 61 -15.20 18.05 -0.01
C PHE A 61 -13.92 18.85 -0.11
N PHE A 62 -12.87 18.27 -0.66
CA PHE A 62 -11.62 19.00 -0.77
C PHE A 62 -10.81 18.63 -2.02
N LYS A 63 -9.93 19.54 -2.35
CA LYS A 63 -8.85 19.39 -3.34
C LYS A 63 -7.51 19.75 -2.70
N PRO A 64 -6.39 19.26 -3.23
CA PRO A 64 -5.07 19.56 -2.70
C PRO A 64 -4.66 21.03 -2.76
N GLY A 65 -5.38 21.88 -3.51
CA GLY A 65 -5.02 23.28 -3.67
C GLY A 65 -3.60 23.46 -4.24
N THR A 66 -2.78 24.29 -3.59
CA THR A 66 -1.37 24.49 -3.95
C THR A 66 -0.44 23.43 -3.37
N ALA A 67 -0.87 22.63 -2.40
CA ALA A 67 -0.06 21.61 -1.72
C ALA A 67 0.62 20.64 -2.69
N HIS A 68 -0.06 20.23 -3.76
CA HIS A 68 0.55 19.35 -4.75
C HIS A 68 1.79 20.00 -5.43
N ALA A 69 1.69 21.29 -5.80
CA ALA A 69 2.81 22.01 -6.41
C ALA A 69 3.95 22.22 -5.41
N SER A 70 3.63 22.53 -4.14
CA SER A 70 4.60 22.68 -3.06
C SER A 70 5.35 21.37 -2.77
N ILE A 71 4.64 20.23 -2.78
CA ILE A 71 5.26 18.91 -2.64
C ILE A 71 6.20 18.62 -3.82
N LEU A 72 5.79 18.89 -5.06
CA LEU A 72 6.64 18.67 -6.23
C LEU A 72 7.88 19.54 -6.20
N LYS A 73 7.76 20.80 -5.74
CA LYS A 73 8.90 21.68 -5.55
C LYS A 73 9.87 21.11 -4.51
N LEU A 74 9.35 20.66 -3.36
CA LEU A 74 10.19 20.07 -2.30
C LEU A 74 10.91 18.80 -2.80
N ILE A 75 10.25 17.94 -3.57
CA ILE A 75 10.89 16.77 -4.21
C ILE A 75 12.05 17.23 -5.07
N HIS A 76 11.82 18.22 -5.95
CA HIS A 76 12.84 18.74 -6.85
C HIS A 76 14.06 19.32 -6.09
N ASP A 77 13.82 20.07 -5.03
CA ASP A 77 14.88 20.68 -4.21
C ASP A 77 15.73 19.61 -3.52
N LEU A 78 15.09 18.58 -2.92
CA LEU A 78 15.77 17.45 -2.29
C LEU A 78 16.59 16.60 -3.29
N GLU A 79 16.07 16.38 -4.49
CA GLU A 79 16.76 15.65 -5.56
C GLU A 79 18.02 16.40 -6.05
N ARG A 80 18.07 17.72 -5.90
CA ARG A 80 19.24 18.56 -6.19
C ARG A 80 20.23 18.66 -5.03
N GLY A 81 19.96 17.98 -3.93
CA GLY A 81 20.83 17.98 -2.76
C GLY A 81 20.64 19.19 -1.83
N HIS A 82 19.54 19.94 -1.98
CA HIS A 82 19.17 20.94 -0.99
C HIS A 82 18.58 20.25 0.24
N ASP A 83 18.80 20.84 1.41
CA ASP A 83 18.16 20.36 2.63
C ASP A 83 16.67 20.70 2.66
N ALA A 84 15.90 19.90 3.38
CA ALA A 84 14.52 20.25 3.64
C ALA A 84 14.44 21.54 4.42
N PRO A 85 13.55 22.49 4.06
CA PRO A 85 13.39 23.74 4.81
C PRO A 85 13.14 23.45 6.28
N GLY A 86 13.79 24.18 7.19
CA GLY A 86 13.64 24.00 8.64
C GLY A 86 12.21 24.21 9.15
N GLU A 87 11.39 24.92 8.37
CA GLU A 87 9.96 25.11 8.59
C GLU A 87 9.13 23.84 8.30
N THR A 88 9.68 22.91 7.54
CA THR A 88 9.07 21.58 7.38
C THR A 88 9.26 20.88 8.72
N ILE A 89 8.27 20.92 9.60
CA ILE A 89 8.29 20.49 11.01
C ILE A 89 8.49 18.95 11.10
N LEU A 90 9.56 18.47 10.56
CA LEU A 90 9.94 17.06 10.55
C LEU A 90 10.98 16.74 11.62
N GLY A 91 11.25 17.71 12.52
CA GLY A 91 12.17 17.50 13.61
C GLY A 91 13.66 17.47 13.24
N GLY A 92 14.02 17.88 12.01
CA GLY A 92 15.41 18.05 11.57
C GLY A 92 16.25 16.76 11.47
N GLN A 93 15.63 15.58 11.54
CA GLN A 93 16.33 14.29 11.64
C GLN A 93 16.21 13.40 10.39
N TYR A 94 15.47 13.84 9.38
CA TYR A 94 15.18 12.99 8.21
C TYR A 94 15.90 13.51 6.98
N ASP A 95 16.73 12.66 6.42
CA ASP A 95 17.44 12.94 5.17
C ASP A 95 16.52 12.79 3.94
N ALA A 96 17.03 13.22 2.80
CA ALA A 96 16.30 13.13 1.53
C ALA A 96 15.91 11.67 1.18
N ARG A 97 16.68 10.67 1.63
CA ARG A 97 16.38 9.26 1.36
C ARG A 97 15.12 8.79 2.07
N ALA A 98 14.88 9.28 3.28
CA ALA A 98 13.67 8.97 4.04
C ALA A 98 12.46 9.75 3.50
N LEU A 99 12.65 11.01 3.12
CA LEU A 99 11.57 11.92 2.70
C LEU A 99 11.07 11.67 1.28
N LEU A 100 11.97 11.44 0.32
CA LEU A 100 11.61 11.34 -1.09
C LEU A 100 10.58 10.25 -1.42
N PRO A 101 10.65 9.02 -0.87
CA PRO A 101 9.63 8.00 -1.12
C PRO A 101 8.25 8.45 -0.66
N VAL A 102 8.16 9.08 0.51
CA VAL A 102 6.90 9.54 1.10
C VAL A 102 6.34 10.73 0.30
N LEU A 103 7.17 11.71 -0.04
CA LEU A 103 6.75 12.86 -0.84
C LEU A 103 6.25 12.43 -2.22
N ARG A 104 6.92 11.49 -2.89
CA ARG A 104 6.47 10.93 -4.17
C ARG A 104 5.15 10.19 -4.04
N HIS A 105 4.96 9.45 -2.94
CA HIS A 105 3.69 8.82 -2.63
C HIS A 105 2.58 9.86 -2.46
N LEU A 106 2.81 10.91 -1.66
CA LEU A 106 1.85 11.99 -1.45
C LEU A 106 1.57 12.75 -2.76
N ALA A 107 2.59 13.12 -3.54
CA ALA A 107 2.42 13.77 -4.83
C ALA A 107 1.53 12.95 -5.78
N THR A 108 1.71 11.64 -5.79
CA THR A 108 0.90 10.73 -6.61
C THR A 108 -0.57 10.73 -6.18
N HIS A 109 -0.84 10.69 -4.88
CA HIS A 109 -2.20 10.61 -4.35
C HIS A 109 -2.89 11.97 -4.26
N LEU A 110 -2.14 13.05 -4.12
CA LEU A 110 -2.65 14.43 -4.09
C LEU A 110 -2.66 15.11 -5.47
N ALA A 111 -2.36 14.41 -6.53
CA ALA A 111 -2.54 14.92 -7.89
C ALA A 111 -4.01 15.26 -8.16
N SER A 112 -4.28 16.25 -9.02
CA SER A 112 -5.64 16.62 -9.46
C SER A 112 -6.41 15.43 -10.07
N VAL A 113 -5.67 14.52 -10.70
CA VAL A 113 -6.17 13.22 -11.17
C VAL A 113 -5.37 12.12 -10.47
N PRO A 114 -5.77 11.71 -9.27
CA PRO A 114 -5.05 10.66 -8.56
C PRO A 114 -5.11 9.32 -9.30
N PRO A 115 -4.11 8.44 -9.12
CA PRO A 115 -4.02 7.21 -9.89
C PRO A 115 -5.25 6.34 -9.71
N GLN A 116 -5.77 5.87 -10.83
CA GLN A 116 -6.85 4.88 -10.85
C GLN A 116 -6.25 3.46 -10.87
N ARG A 117 -7.03 2.49 -10.41
CA ARG A 117 -6.64 1.09 -10.52
C ARG A 117 -6.49 0.71 -11.99
N ARG A 118 -5.31 0.19 -12.35
CA ARG A 118 -5.02 -0.23 -13.73
C ARG A 118 -5.83 -1.44 -14.16
N ASN A 119 -6.16 -2.34 -13.22
CA ASN A 119 -6.86 -3.59 -13.49
C ASN A 119 -8.07 -3.72 -12.59
N GLY A 120 -9.19 -4.16 -13.17
CA GLY A 120 -10.38 -4.59 -12.42
C GLY A 120 -10.02 -5.76 -11.50
N ARG A 121 -10.76 -5.89 -10.41
CA ARG A 121 -10.68 -7.05 -9.52
C ARG A 121 -11.91 -7.92 -9.71
N HIS A 122 -11.68 -9.22 -9.71
CA HIS A 122 -12.73 -10.22 -9.69
C HIS A 122 -12.78 -10.83 -8.30
N SER A 123 -13.97 -10.91 -7.72
CA SER A 123 -14.17 -11.63 -6.48
C SER A 123 -13.97 -13.11 -6.72
N VAL A 124 -13.18 -13.73 -5.86
CA VAL A 124 -12.92 -15.16 -5.85
C VAL A 124 -12.91 -15.64 -4.41
N LYS A 125 -13.05 -16.94 -4.19
CA LYS A 125 -12.83 -17.55 -2.89
C LYS A 125 -12.03 -18.82 -3.13
N GLN A 126 -10.72 -18.69 -3.10
CA GLN A 126 -9.78 -19.77 -3.39
C GLN A 126 -8.70 -19.82 -2.31
N ARG A 127 -8.26 -21.01 -1.94
CA ARG A 127 -7.11 -21.19 -1.06
C ARG A 127 -5.82 -21.16 -1.86
N VAL A 128 -4.78 -20.62 -1.22
CA VAL A 128 -3.42 -20.63 -1.74
C VAL A 128 -2.48 -21.06 -0.62
N LEU A 129 -1.46 -21.82 -0.99
CA LEU A 129 -0.36 -22.16 -0.12
C LEU A 129 0.69 -21.07 -0.24
N ILE A 130 1.23 -20.63 0.88
CA ILE A 130 2.22 -19.54 0.98
C ILE A 130 3.45 -20.03 1.70
N VAL A 131 4.62 -19.71 1.17
CA VAL A 131 5.89 -19.70 1.88
C VAL A 131 6.52 -18.32 1.76
N HIS A 132 7.25 -17.88 2.79
CA HIS A 132 7.79 -16.53 2.83
C HIS A 132 9.31 -16.50 2.86
N GLY A 133 9.88 -15.43 2.32
CA GLY A 133 11.31 -15.15 2.34
C GLY A 133 12.09 -15.81 1.20
N LEU A 134 13.25 -15.22 0.92
CA LEU A 134 14.08 -15.58 -0.22
C LEU A 134 14.61 -17.04 -0.16
N ASN A 135 14.98 -17.49 1.04
CA ASN A 135 15.54 -18.84 1.20
C ASN A 135 14.51 -19.92 0.81
N TYR A 136 13.27 -19.79 1.29
CA TYR A 136 12.22 -20.75 0.94
C TYR A 136 11.78 -20.60 -0.53
N ALA A 137 11.79 -19.40 -1.08
CA ALA A 137 11.55 -19.20 -2.52
C ALA A 137 12.59 -19.96 -3.36
N ARG A 138 13.89 -19.85 -3.02
CA ARG A 138 14.95 -20.62 -3.69
C ARG A 138 14.73 -22.12 -3.58
N MET A 139 14.42 -22.63 -2.40
CA MET A 139 14.16 -24.06 -2.18
C MET A 139 13.00 -24.57 -3.03
N VAL A 140 11.91 -23.81 -3.09
CA VAL A 140 10.73 -24.14 -3.88
C VAL A 140 11.07 -24.23 -5.37
N TYR A 141 11.79 -23.24 -5.91
CA TYR A 141 12.13 -23.20 -7.34
C TYR A 141 13.24 -24.19 -7.73
N SER A 142 14.15 -24.54 -6.81
CA SER A 142 15.19 -25.54 -7.05
C SER A 142 14.70 -26.99 -6.92
N GLY A 143 13.47 -27.19 -6.41
CA GLY A 143 12.93 -28.54 -6.17
C GLY A 143 13.62 -29.30 -5.02
N HIS A 144 14.54 -28.68 -4.27
CA HIS A 144 15.32 -29.33 -3.23
C HIS A 144 14.54 -29.69 -1.96
N PHE A 145 13.25 -29.40 -1.91
CA PHE A 145 12.42 -29.78 -0.76
C PHE A 145 11.83 -31.20 -0.86
N SER A 146 11.84 -31.81 -2.05
CA SER A 146 11.19 -33.10 -2.32
C SER A 146 12.00 -34.34 -1.94
N GLY A 147 12.98 -34.27 -1.08
CA GLY A 147 13.80 -35.46 -0.76
C GLY A 147 14.61 -35.41 0.50
N GLN A 148 14.70 -34.29 1.19
CA GLN A 148 15.64 -34.09 2.30
C GLN A 148 15.01 -33.99 3.69
N GLY A 149 13.72 -34.35 3.86
CA GLY A 149 13.05 -34.23 5.17
C GLY A 149 12.86 -32.78 5.64
N ILE A 150 13.03 -31.79 4.74
CA ILE A 150 12.87 -30.39 5.05
C ILE A 150 11.39 -30.06 4.98
N SER A 151 10.80 -29.71 6.13
CA SER A 151 9.44 -29.19 6.19
C SER A 151 9.45 -27.70 5.83
N LEU A 152 8.78 -27.34 4.73
CA LEU A 152 8.52 -25.94 4.42
C LEU A 152 7.48 -25.39 5.41
N PRO A 153 7.67 -24.19 5.96
CA PRO A 153 6.65 -23.52 6.77
C PRO A 153 5.55 -22.98 5.84
N VAL A 154 4.62 -23.88 5.46
CA VAL A 154 3.55 -23.56 4.53
C VAL A 154 2.36 -23.03 5.31
N GLU A 155 1.87 -21.86 4.92
CA GLU A 155 0.63 -21.27 5.40
C GLU A 155 -0.47 -21.41 4.34
N SER A 156 -1.72 -21.46 4.77
CA SER A 156 -2.88 -21.50 3.87
C SER A 156 -3.68 -20.21 4.01
N TRP A 157 -3.75 -19.42 2.92
CA TRP A 157 -4.50 -18.17 2.89
C TRP A 157 -5.74 -18.27 2.00
N VAL A 158 -6.75 -17.47 2.33
CA VAL A 158 -7.96 -17.35 1.51
C VAL A 158 -7.87 -16.08 0.67
N VAL A 159 -7.81 -16.26 -0.64
CA VAL A 159 -7.86 -15.18 -1.62
C VAL A 159 -9.31 -14.77 -1.82
N GLU A 160 -9.61 -13.48 -1.68
CA GLU A 160 -10.96 -12.92 -1.87
C GLU A 160 -11.14 -12.22 -3.21
N ASN A 161 -10.05 -11.73 -3.76
CA ASN A 161 -10.12 -11.06 -5.05
C ASN A 161 -8.79 -11.19 -5.80
N VAL A 162 -8.88 -11.25 -7.11
CA VAL A 162 -7.73 -11.31 -8.02
C VAL A 162 -7.83 -10.24 -9.08
N SER A 163 -6.67 -9.82 -9.58
CA SER A 163 -6.52 -8.98 -10.75
C SER A 163 -5.33 -9.47 -11.58
N ARG A 164 -5.13 -8.91 -12.77
CA ARG A 164 -3.98 -9.25 -13.61
C ARG A 164 -2.63 -9.06 -12.93
N GLY A 165 -2.52 -8.13 -11.98
CA GLY A 165 -1.25 -7.79 -11.32
C GLY A 165 -1.12 -8.32 -9.90
N GLY A 166 -2.09 -9.08 -9.37
CA GLY A 166 -2.01 -9.57 -8.01
C GLY A 166 -3.35 -9.96 -7.40
N PHE A 167 -3.34 -10.22 -6.11
CA PHE A 167 -4.53 -10.66 -5.38
C PHE A 167 -4.65 -9.99 -4.01
N GLY A 168 -5.86 -10.04 -3.45
CA GLY A 168 -6.14 -9.67 -2.06
C GLY A 168 -6.56 -10.90 -1.27
N ALA A 169 -6.03 -11.01 -0.06
CA ALA A 169 -6.36 -12.08 0.89
C ALA A 169 -6.77 -11.48 2.24
N VAL A 170 -7.61 -12.22 2.96
CA VAL A 170 -7.93 -11.95 4.37
C VAL A 170 -7.36 -13.09 5.21
N LEU A 171 -6.67 -12.71 6.27
CA LEU A 171 -6.10 -13.62 7.25
C LEU A 171 -6.88 -13.51 8.55
N ASN A 172 -7.28 -14.66 9.10
CA ASN A 172 -7.92 -14.75 10.41
C ASN A 172 -6.91 -14.98 11.55
N SER A 173 -5.63 -15.11 11.20
CA SER A 173 -4.51 -15.20 12.12
C SER A 173 -3.30 -14.56 11.49
N ILE A 174 -2.68 -13.62 12.19
CA ILE A 174 -1.48 -12.94 11.72
C ILE A 174 -0.29 -13.86 11.99
N PRO A 175 0.44 -14.30 10.94
CA PRO A 175 1.42 -15.39 11.08
C PRO A 175 2.75 -14.96 11.72
N GLY A 176 2.91 -13.72 12.15
CA GLY A 176 4.10 -13.24 12.83
C GLY A 176 4.71 -11.97 12.23
N GLU A 177 5.84 -11.54 12.76
CA GLU A 177 6.51 -10.27 12.40
C GLU A 177 7.08 -10.22 10.96
N TRP A 178 7.22 -11.37 10.31
CA TRP A 178 7.69 -11.43 8.93
C TRP A 178 6.69 -10.79 7.94
N LEU A 179 5.38 -10.80 8.29
CA LEU A 179 4.34 -10.28 7.43
C LEU A 179 4.28 -8.76 7.51
N LYS A 180 4.91 -8.12 6.55
CA LYS A 180 4.98 -6.66 6.40
C LYS A 180 5.05 -6.26 4.94
N VAL A 181 4.78 -5.00 4.65
CA VAL A 181 4.98 -4.44 3.30
C VAL A 181 6.42 -4.66 2.87
N GLY A 182 6.60 -5.14 1.64
CA GLY A 182 7.90 -5.53 1.09
C GLY A 182 8.31 -6.98 1.36
N ALA A 183 7.57 -7.75 2.16
CA ALA A 183 7.87 -9.16 2.36
C ALA A 183 7.69 -9.95 1.06
N LEU A 184 8.72 -10.74 0.71
CA LEU A 184 8.70 -11.66 -0.42
C LEU A 184 7.95 -12.93 -0.04
N ILE A 185 7.03 -13.35 -0.90
CA ILE A 185 6.29 -14.59 -0.75
C ILE A 185 6.32 -15.41 -2.03
N THR A 186 6.23 -16.70 -1.86
CA THR A 186 5.99 -17.64 -2.96
C THR A 186 4.65 -18.31 -2.70
N MET A 187 3.81 -18.37 -3.72
CA MET A 187 2.46 -18.91 -3.59
C MET A 187 2.17 -20.01 -4.62
N GLN A 188 1.34 -20.95 -4.21
CA GLN A 188 0.80 -22.00 -5.08
C GLN A 188 -0.72 -22.06 -4.87
N PRO A 189 -1.53 -21.89 -5.94
CA PRO A 189 -2.97 -22.17 -5.85
C PRO A 189 -3.23 -23.60 -5.39
N GLU A 190 -4.26 -23.82 -4.58
CA GLU A 190 -4.66 -25.16 -4.16
C GLU A 190 -4.97 -26.01 -5.38
N GLY A 191 -4.33 -27.17 -5.49
CA GLY A 191 -4.41 -28.04 -6.67
C GLY A 191 -3.57 -27.58 -7.87
N GLY A 192 -2.86 -26.47 -7.78
CA GLY A 192 -1.94 -26.00 -8.81
C GLY A 192 -0.57 -26.69 -8.73
N ALA A 193 0.10 -26.81 -9.87
CA ALA A 193 1.43 -27.44 -9.96
C ALA A 193 2.58 -26.42 -9.85
N THR A 194 2.33 -25.14 -10.10
CA THR A 194 3.38 -24.12 -10.22
C THR A 194 3.36 -23.14 -9.07
N TRP A 195 4.56 -22.84 -8.57
CA TRP A 195 4.78 -21.78 -7.61
C TRP A 195 4.97 -20.42 -8.32
N GLN A 196 4.42 -19.39 -7.74
CA GLN A 196 4.45 -18.02 -8.25
C GLN A 196 5.09 -17.11 -7.22
N LEU A 197 5.82 -16.09 -7.67
CA LEU A 197 6.51 -15.15 -6.81
C LEU A 197 5.70 -13.87 -6.66
N GLY A 198 5.58 -13.38 -5.45
CA GLY A 198 4.87 -12.14 -5.14
C GLY A 198 5.52 -11.36 -4.01
N ILE A 199 5.08 -10.13 -3.85
CA ILE A 199 5.52 -9.23 -2.78
C ILE A 199 4.31 -8.60 -2.09
N VAL A 200 4.38 -8.48 -0.78
CA VAL A 200 3.34 -7.79 0.00
C VAL A 200 3.42 -6.29 -0.29
N ARG A 201 2.34 -5.70 -0.84
CA ARG A 201 2.22 -4.27 -1.14
C ARG A 201 1.26 -3.53 -0.23
N ARG A 202 0.39 -4.26 0.44
CA ARG A 202 -0.54 -3.70 1.41
C ARG A 202 -0.68 -4.63 2.58
N TYR A 203 -0.69 -4.04 3.74
CA TYR A 203 -0.99 -4.71 4.99
C TYR A 203 -1.91 -3.79 5.79
N HIS A 204 -3.12 -4.24 6.05
CA HIS A 204 -4.10 -3.52 6.86
C HIS A 204 -4.64 -4.43 7.94
N ARG A 205 -4.38 -4.07 9.18
CA ARG A 205 -4.86 -4.82 10.34
C ARG A 205 -6.32 -4.46 10.60
N LEU A 206 -7.20 -5.46 10.62
CA LEU A 206 -8.63 -5.29 10.85
C LEU A 206 -8.99 -5.48 12.33
N GLY A 207 -8.14 -6.17 13.08
CA GLY A 207 -8.30 -6.49 14.49
C GLY A 207 -7.04 -7.11 15.06
N ASP A 208 -7.12 -7.70 16.25
CA ASP A 208 -5.95 -8.29 16.93
C ASP A 208 -5.34 -9.48 16.18
N SER A 209 -6.18 -10.27 15.53
CA SER A 209 -5.76 -11.46 14.79
C SER A 209 -6.04 -11.38 13.29
N GLU A 210 -6.82 -10.40 12.83
CA GLU A 210 -7.29 -10.34 11.45
C GLU A 210 -6.56 -9.24 10.65
N ALA A 211 -6.16 -9.57 9.43
CA ALA A 211 -5.52 -8.63 8.53
C ALA A 211 -5.97 -8.82 7.07
N GLN A 212 -6.06 -7.71 6.35
CA GLN A 212 -6.24 -7.70 4.90
C GLN A 212 -4.92 -7.39 4.21
N ILE A 213 -4.58 -8.20 3.22
CA ILE A 213 -3.30 -8.15 2.54
C ILE A 213 -3.50 -7.97 1.04
N GLY A 214 -2.67 -7.14 0.45
CA GLY A 214 -2.58 -6.98 -1.00
C GLY A 214 -1.22 -7.44 -1.50
N ILE A 215 -1.23 -8.38 -2.42
CA ILE A 215 -0.04 -8.96 -3.04
C ILE A 215 0.06 -8.48 -4.48
N GLU A 216 1.25 -8.06 -4.86
CA GLU A 216 1.64 -7.86 -6.26
C GLU A 216 2.41 -9.09 -6.75
N MET A 217 1.98 -9.61 -7.89
CA MET A 217 2.69 -10.72 -8.54
C MET A 217 3.92 -10.19 -9.27
N LEU A 218 5.09 -10.74 -8.95
CA LEU A 218 6.36 -10.43 -9.59
C LEU A 218 6.65 -11.37 -10.77
N ALA A 219 6.36 -12.67 -10.59
CA ALA A 219 6.55 -13.68 -11.61
C ALA A 219 5.57 -14.85 -11.44
N LEU A 220 5.11 -15.38 -12.54
CA LEU A 220 4.26 -16.58 -12.60
C LEU A 220 5.07 -17.87 -12.57
N GLN A 221 6.34 -17.79 -12.88
CA GLN A 221 7.33 -18.88 -12.84
C GLN A 221 8.67 -18.29 -12.45
N GLY A 222 9.50 -19.07 -11.79
CA GLY A 222 10.86 -18.69 -11.39
C GLY A 222 11.84 -19.81 -11.66
N THR A 223 13.07 -19.44 -11.96
CA THR A 223 14.21 -20.35 -12.06
C THR A 223 15.26 -19.88 -11.08
N PRO A 224 15.81 -20.76 -10.22
CA PRO A 224 16.90 -20.37 -9.36
C PRO A 224 18.14 -20.03 -10.21
N LEU A 225 18.82 -18.96 -9.85
CA LEU A 225 20.19 -18.71 -10.34
C LEU A 225 21.14 -19.50 -9.45
N GLU A 226 22.05 -20.24 -10.08
CA GLU A 226 23.15 -20.92 -9.42
C GLU A 226 24.19 -19.95 -8.85
#